data_bad3d083cd308be947e0c7ff77d163f2
#
_entry.id   bad3d083cd308be947e0c7ff77d163f2
#
_cell.length_a   1.000
_cell.length_b   1.000
_cell.length_c   1.000
_cell.angle_alpha   90.00
_cell.angle_beta   90.00
_cell.angle_gamma   90.00
#
_symmetry.space_group_name_H-M   'P 1'
#
loop_
_entity.id
_entity.type
_entity.pdbx_description
1 polymer ?
#
loop_
_entity_poly.entity_id
_entity_poly.type
_entity_poly.pdbx_seq_one_letter_code
_entity_poly.pdbx_strand_id
1 'polypeptide(L)'
;KGSEKDISKRHNISSSSTNRILDEISKDTIIKNNGSLPTVIGIDEFKATTDTKSKMAFIIVDQNNKNIFDIINSRKSNDIENYFRRYSRIERMKVKFITLDLYKPYYHLMHKLFPNAILVPDRFHIVIQARNVLDKTRISLCKKANPNYRKLKKYWKLILKSENDLERNHTKIYCHLFN
;
A
#
# COMPACT_ATOMS: atom_id res chain seq x y z
N LYS A 1 -8.31 -16.13 -6.22
CA LYS A 1 -8.60 -15.07 -5.23
C LYS A 1 -9.90 -14.41 -5.67
N GLY A 2 -10.96 -14.50 -4.88
CA GLY A 2 -12.27 -13.93 -5.17
C GLY A 2 -12.83 -13.22 -3.96
N SER A 3 -13.78 -12.30 -4.16
CA SER A 3 -14.54 -11.69 -3.07
C SER A 3 -15.46 -12.73 -2.42
N GLU A 4 -15.99 -12.44 -1.23
CA GLU A 4 -17.01 -13.27 -0.58
C GLU A 4 -18.18 -13.61 -1.52
N LYS A 5 -18.61 -12.64 -2.33
CA LYS A 5 -19.66 -12.81 -3.34
C LYS A 5 -19.25 -13.78 -4.44
N ASP A 6 -17.97 -13.78 -4.83
CA ASP A 6 -17.46 -14.72 -5.87
C ASP A 6 -17.41 -16.14 -5.31
N ILE A 7 -17.00 -16.28 -4.03
CA ILE A 7 -16.98 -17.57 -3.34
C ILE A 7 -18.41 -18.10 -3.20
N SER A 8 -19.34 -17.28 -2.72
CA SER A 8 -20.75 -17.67 -2.54
C SER A 8 -21.38 -18.13 -3.86
N LYS A 9 -21.15 -17.40 -4.95
CA LYS A 9 -21.64 -17.78 -6.29
C LYS A 9 -20.99 -19.06 -6.81
N ARG A 10 -19.67 -19.23 -6.63
CA ARG A 10 -18.94 -20.40 -7.10
C ARG A 10 -19.36 -21.68 -6.42
N HIS A 11 -19.73 -21.61 -5.16
CA HIS A 11 -20.12 -22.76 -4.35
C HIS A 11 -21.64 -22.89 -4.13
N ASN A 12 -22.46 -22.04 -4.77
CA ASN A 12 -23.92 -22.01 -4.61
C ASN A 12 -24.40 -21.95 -3.15
N ILE A 13 -23.71 -21.18 -2.32
CA ILE A 13 -24.05 -20.96 -0.91
C ILE A 13 -24.40 -19.49 -0.68
N SER A 14 -25.19 -19.22 0.37
CA SER A 14 -25.51 -17.84 0.72
C SER A 14 -24.29 -17.05 1.21
N SER A 15 -24.28 -15.73 1.02
CA SER A 15 -23.20 -14.87 1.53
C SER A 15 -23.09 -14.98 3.06
N SER A 16 -24.21 -15.14 3.78
CA SER A 16 -24.21 -15.35 5.24
C SER A 16 -23.57 -16.68 5.64
N SER A 17 -23.80 -17.75 4.87
CA SER A 17 -23.14 -19.04 5.10
C SER A 17 -21.63 -18.94 4.79
N THR A 18 -21.25 -18.23 3.72
CA THR A 18 -19.85 -17.96 3.39
C THR A 18 -19.16 -17.26 4.54
N ASN A 19 -19.77 -16.19 5.08
CA ASN A 19 -19.20 -15.43 6.19
C ASN A 19 -19.03 -16.29 7.45
N ARG A 20 -20.06 -17.07 7.81
CA ARG A 20 -19.96 -17.98 8.95
C ARG A 20 -18.82 -18.98 8.81
N ILE A 21 -18.63 -19.57 7.62
CA ILE A 21 -17.52 -20.51 7.36
C ILE A 21 -16.17 -19.78 7.45
N LEU A 22 -16.06 -18.57 6.88
CA LEU A 22 -14.86 -17.78 6.96
C LEU A 22 -14.50 -17.38 8.39
N ASP A 23 -15.51 -17.01 9.20
CA ASP A 23 -15.33 -16.72 10.64
C ASP A 23 -14.85 -17.94 11.41
N GLU A 24 -15.37 -19.12 11.09
CA GLU A 24 -14.97 -20.38 11.72
C GLU A 24 -13.52 -20.72 11.35
N ILE A 25 -13.15 -20.66 10.07
CA ILE A 25 -11.78 -20.86 9.60
C ILE A 25 -10.82 -19.81 10.22
N SER A 26 -11.27 -18.56 10.36
CA SER A 26 -10.43 -17.48 10.91
C SER A 26 -10.09 -17.72 12.39
N LYS A 27 -10.98 -18.32 13.16
CA LYS A 27 -10.74 -18.68 14.57
C LYS A 27 -9.64 -19.72 14.71
N ASP A 28 -9.58 -20.67 13.77
CA ASP A 28 -8.55 -21.71 13.74
C ASP A 28 -7.23 -21.25 13.15
N THR A 29 -7.27 -20.18 12.34
CA THR A 29 -6.09 -19.59 11.67
C THR A 29 -5.45 -18.51 12.54
N ILE A 30 -5.19 -18.79 13.80
CA ILE A 30 -4.34 -17.93 14.63
C ILE A 30 -2.92 -18.06 14.12
N ILE A 31 -2.41 -16.98 13.48
CA ILE A 31 -1.01 -16.90 13.09
C ILE A 31 -0.17 -16.95 14.39
N LYS A 32 0.33 -18.13 14.72
CA LYS A 32 1.24 -18.32 15.85
C LYS A 32 2.60 -17.79 15.41
N ASN A 33 2.85 -16.52 15.67
CA ASN A 33 4.20 -15.97 15.55
C ASN A 33 5.07 -16.57 16.66
N ASN A 34 5.98 -17.46 16.30
CA ASN A 34 6.87 -18.19 17.22
C ASN A 34 7.96 -17.29 17.86
N GLY A 35 7.65 -16.00 18.12
CA GLY A 35 8.62 -15.06 18.72
C GLY A 35 9.75 -14.62 17.80
N SER A 36 9.75 -15.04 16.53
CA SER A 36 10.75 -14.71 15.52
C SER A 36 10.17 -13.76 14.49
N LEU A 37 10.96 -12.75 14.07
CA LEU A 37 10.62 -11.81 13.03
C LEU A 37 11.22 -12.22 11.68
N PRO A 38 10.51 -11.96 10.55
CA PRO A 38 11.10 -12.12 9.23
C PRO A 38 12.31 -11.21 9.03
N THR A 39 13.27 -11.64 8.22
CA THR A 39 14.45 -10.81 7.91
C THR A 39 14.16 -9.68 6.93
N VAL A 40 13.08 -9.81 6.14
CA VAL A 40 12.58 -8.78 5.22
C VAL A 40 11.09 -8.57 5.49
N ILE A 41 10.76 -7.39 5.98
CA ILE A 41 9.41 -7.02 6.39
C ILE A 41 8.85 -5.97 5.41
N GLY A 42 7.63 -6.18 4.95
CA GLY A 42 6.81 -5.15 4.31
C GLY A 42 5.78 -4.62 5.27
N ILE A 43 5.60 -3.31 5.31
CA ILE A 43 4.56 -2.67 6.11
C ILE A 43 3.73 -1.72 5.26
N ASP A 44 2.42 -1.74 5.47
CA ASP A 44 1.47 -0.86 4.78
C ASP A 44 0.22 -0.63 5.63
N GLU A 45 -0.59 0.35 5.27
CA GLU A 45 -1.90 0.61 5.86
C GLU A 45 -3.01 0.21 4.92
N PHE A 46 -4.06 -0.35 5.46
CA PHE A 46 -5.28 -0.61 4.69
C PHE A 46 -6.53 -0.21 5.47
N LYS A 47 -7.62 0.01 4.73
CA LYS A 47 -8.91 0.32 5.34
C LYS A 47 -9.44 -0.90 6.08
N ALA A 48 -9.58 -0.77 7.40
CA ALA A 48 -10.13 -1.83 8.24
C ALA A 48 -11.63 -2.05 7.97
N THR A 49 -12.12 -3.20 8.37
CA THR A 49 -13.56 -3.51 8.37
C THR A 49 -14.29 -2.73 9.46
N THR A 50 -15.62 -2.68 9.39
CA THR A 50 -16.46 -1.95 10.33
C THR A 50 -16.37 -2.45 11.77
N ASP A 51 -15.90 -3.69 11.96
CA ASP A 51 -15.83 -4.37 13.27
C ASP A 51 -14.58 -3.98 14.08
N THR A 52 -13.68 -3.18 13.50
CA THR A 52 -12.46 -2.73 14.18
C THR A 52 -12.64 -1.35 14.83
N LYS A 53 -11.99 -1.13 15.98
CA LYS A 53 -12.00 0.18 16.68
C LYS A 53 -11.33 1.31 15.86
N SER A 54 -10.53 0.97 14.88
CA SER A 54 -9.82 1.91 14.01
C SER A 54 -10.32 1.78 12.57
N LYS A 55 -10.49 2.92 11.89
CA LYS A 55 -10.82 2.95 10.45
C LYS A 55 -9.70 2.41 9.56
N MET A 56 -8.49 2.31 10.08
CA MET A 56 -7.30 1.85 9.38
C MET A 56 -6.58 0.81 10.23
N ALA A 57 -6.09 -0.23 9.58
CA ALA A 57 -5.25 -1.26 10.17
C ALA A 57 -3.87 -1.22 9.53
N PHE A 58 -2.88 -1.72 10.24
CA PHE A 58 -1.50 -1.80 9.81
C PHE A 58 -1.17 -3.26 9.53
N ILE A 59 -0.71 -3.55 8.33
CA ILE A 59 -0.35 -4.90 7.88
C ILE A 59 1.16 -5.09 7.91
N ILE A 60 1.57 -6.24 8.36
CA ILE A 60 2.97 -6.69 8.36
C ILE A 60 3.06 -7.91 7.46
N VAL A 61 3.95 -7.88 6.49
CA VAL A 61 4.13 -8.93 5.49
C VAL A 61 5.55 -9.49 5.59
N ASP A 62 5.68 -10.80 5.62
CA ASP A 62 6.94 -11.49 5.36
C ASP A 62 7.18 -11.51 3.84
N GLN A 63 8.11 -10.68 3.38
CA GLN A 63 8.40 -10.58 1.95
C GLN A 63 9.21 -11.76 1.41
N ASN A 64 9.93 -12.50 2.26
CA ASN A 64 10.64 -13.68 1.82
C ASN A 64 9.66 -14.80 1.44
N ASN A 65 8.66 -15.02 2.29
CA ASN A 65 7.67 -16.08 2.11
C ASN A 65 6.40 -15.60 1.39
N LYS A 66 6.28 -14.29 1.13
CA LYS A 66 5.10 -13.64 0.51
C LYS A 66 3.79 -13.90 1.27
N ASN A 67 3.88 -13.98 2.58
CA ASN A 67 2.75 -14.23 3.47
C ASN A 67 2.47 -13.02 4.38
N ILE A 68 1.22 -12.86 4.77
CA ILE A 68 0.87 -11.93 5.84
C ILE A 68 1.48 -12.47 7.14
N PHE A 69 2.33 -11.67 7.76
CA PHE A 69 2.95 -12.00 9.03
C PHE A 69 2.01 -11.70 10.19
N ASP A 70 1.41 -10.50 10.21
CA ASP A 70 0.42 -10.10 11.20
C ASP A 70 -0.35 -8.84 10.77
N ILE A 71 -1.44 -8.54 11.48
CA ILE A 71 -2.26 -7.35 11.28
C ILE A 71 -2.51 -6.69 12.63
N ILE A 72 -2.19 -5.40 12.72
CA ILE A 72 -2.46 -4.58 13.90
C ILE A 72 -3.72 -3.74 13.63
N ASN A 73 -4.75 -3.85 14.47
CA ASN A 73 -6.01 -3.10 14.34
C ASN A 73 -5.87 -1.63 14.76
N SER A 74 -4.75 -1.02 14.45
CA SER A 74 -4.45 0.38 14.70
C SER A 74 -3.29 0.85 13.81
N ARG A 75 -3.33 2.12 13.42
CA ARG A 75 -2.21 2.78 12.72
C ARG A 75 -1.43 3.73 13.62
N LYS A 76 -1.77 3.81 14.90
CA LYS A 76 -1.09 4.71 15.82
C LYS A 76 0.33 4.22 16.11
N SER A 77 1.29 5.13 16.05
CA SER A 77 2.70 4.81 16.27
C SER A 77 2.95 4.11 17.61
N ASN A 78 2.22 4.49 18.67
CA ASN A 78 2.35 3.84 19.98
C ASN A 78 1.92 2.37 19.97
N ASP A 79 0.82 2.04 19.26
CA ASP A 79 0.33 0.67 19.19
C ASP A 79 1.27 -0.20 18.36
N ILE A 80 1.84 0.36 17.28
CA ILE A 80 2.85 -0.29 16.45
C ILE A 80 4.14 -0.48 17.24
N GLU A 81 4.58 0.52 17.99
CA GLU A 81 5.76 0.43 18.87
C GLU A 81 5.58 -0.67 19.92
N ASN A 82 4.44 -0.69 20.60
CA ASN A 82 4.10 -1.69 21.61
C ASN A 82 4.05 -3.10 21.00
N TYR A 83 3.54 -3.25 19.77
CA TYR A 83 3.53 -4.51 19.06
C TYR A 83 4.96 -5.04 18.84
N PHE A 84 5.85 -4.24 18.25
CA PHE A 84 7.20 -4.69 17.95
C PHE A 84 8.09 -4.82 19.19
N ARG A 85 7.80 -4.11 20.28
CA ARG A 85 8.51 -4.25 21.57
C ARG A 85 8.24 -5.59 22.25
N ARG A 86 7.22 -6.36 21.85
CA ARG A 86 7.02 -7.75 22.30
C ARG A 86 8.14 -8.69 21.85
N TYR A 87 8.81 -8.35 20.75
CA TYR A 87 9.99 -9.07 20.28
C TYR A 87 11.25 -8.55 20.95
N SER A 88 12.13 -9.46 21.32
CA SER A 88 13.41 -9.10 21.94
C SER A 88 14.20 -8.17 21.02
N ARG A 89 15.11 -7.39 21.62
CA ARG A 89 16.02 -6.54 20.84
C ARG A 89 16.84 -7.36 19.84
N ILE A 90 17.28 -8.56 20.26
CA ILE A 90 18.06 -9.47 19.40
C ILE A 90 17.26 -9.86 18.15
N GLU A 91 15.98 -10.20 18.29
CA GLU A 91 15.11 -10.51 17.15
C GLU A 91 14.92 -9.32 16.22
N ARG A 92 14.70 -8.14 16.77
CA ARG A 92 14.55 -6.91 15.98
C ARG A 92 15.85 -6.55 15.22
N MET A 93 17.02 -6.85 15.77
CA MET A 93 18.31 -6.62 15.10
C MET A 93 18.59 -7.60 13.95
N LYS A 94 17.86 -8.73 13.85
CA LYS A 94 17.96 -9.68 12.73
C LYS A 94 17.26 -9.19 11.46
N VAL A 95 16.33 -8.22 11.58
CA VAL A 95 15.64 -7.64 10.43
C VAL A 95 16.63 -6.83 9.60
N LYS A 96 16.73 -7.16 8.31
CA LYS A 96 17.68 -6.56 7.37
C LYS A 96 17.06 -5.46 6.51
N PHE A 97 15.82 -5.66 6.07
CA PHE A 97 15.12 -4.72 5.21
C PHE A 97 13.69 -4.52 5.68
N ILE A 98 13.23 -3.28 5.61
CA ILE A 98 11.83 -2.92 5.84
C ILE A 98 11.36 -2.06 4.69
N THR A 99 10.38 -2.54 3.92
CA THR A 99 9.69 -1.72 2.93
C THR A 99 8.50 -1.01 3.58
N LEU A 100 8.38 0.28 3.34
CA LEU A 100 7.36 1.13 3.95
C LEU A 100 6.96 2.30 3.05
N ASP A 101 5.79 2.87 3.34
CA ASP A 101 5.36 4.13 2.75
C ASP A 101 6.30 5.29 3.17
N LEU A 102 6.35 6.34 2.35
CA LEU A 102 7.11 7.58 2.60
C LEU A 102 6.53 8.44 3.75
N TYR A 103 5.74 7.85 4.65
CA TYR A 103 5.19 8.56 5.80
C TYR A 103 6.26 8.73 6.89
N LYS A 104 6.71 9.96 7.10
CA LYS A 104 7.82 10.30 8.01
C LYS A 104 7.71 9.68 9.42
N PRO A 105 6.53 9.67 10.10
CA PRO A 105 6.42 9.07 11.43
C PRO A 105 6.79 7.58 11.46
N TYR A 106 6.42 6.81 10.43
CA TYR A 106 6.79 5.40 10.35
C TYR A 106 8.28 5.21 10.10
N TYR A 107 8.87 6.06 9.26
CA TYR A 107 10.30 6.03 9.02
C TYR A 107 11.08 6.18 10.33
N HIS A 108 10.77 7.20 11.14
CA HIS A 108 11.42 7.42 12.43
C HIS A 108 11.18 6.28 13.43
N LEU A 109 9.95 5.77 13.47
CA LEU A 109 9.59 4.66 14.35
C LEU A 109 10.35 3.39 13.98
N MET A 110 10.38 3.02 12.70
CA MET A 110 11.08 1.82 12.22
C MET A 110 12.58 1.93 12.43
N HIS A 111 13.18 3.09 12.17
CA HIS A 111 14.60 3.31 12.44
C HIS A 111 14.95 3.15 13.92
N LYS A 112 14.09 3.62 14.84
CA LYS A 112 14.24 3.44 16.28
C LYS A 112 14.12 1.98 16.72
N LEU A 113 13.16 1.25 16.13
CA LEU A 113 12.85 -0.13 16.52
C LEU A 113 13.82 -1.16 15.93
N PHE A 114 14.31 -0.90 14.72
CA PHE A 114 15.12 -1.80 13.91
C PHE A 114 16.42 -1.12 13.46
N PRO A 115 17.38 -0.92 14.36
CA PRO A 115 18.56 -0.10 14.09
C PRO A 115 19.47 -0.66 12.98
N ASN A 116 19.42 -1.98 12.72
CA ASN A 116 20.22 -2.63 11.69
C ASN A 116 19.49 -2.74 10.35
N ALA A 117 18.20 -2.38 10.29
CA ALA A 117 17.40 -2.55 9.08
C ALA A 117 17.61 -1.38 8.11
N ILE A 118 17.76 -1.70 6.83
CA ILE A 118 17.71 -0.72 5.76
C ILE A 118 16.23 -0.47 5.43
N LEU A 119 15.84 0.81 5.55
CA LEU A 119 14.47 1.23 5.24
C LEU A 119 14.36 1.54 3.74
N VAL A 120 13.49 0.83 3.05
CA VAL A 120 13.29 0.93 1.60
C VAL A 120 11.92 1.54 1.33
N PRO A 121 11.85 2.71 0.70
CA PRO A 121 10.56 3.29 0.30
C PRO A 121 9.82 2.39 -0.69
N ASP A 122 8.51 2.24 -0.53
CA ASP A 122 7.70 1.53 -1.51
C ASP A 122 7.64 2.31 -2.83
N ARG A 123 8.02 1.63 -3.91
CA ARG A 123 8.03 2.18 -5.27
C ARG A 123 6.67 2.74 -5.67
N PHE A 124 5.58 2.09 -5.28
CA PHE A 124 4.23 2.53 -5.62
C PHE A 124 3.95 3.94 -5.10
N HIS A 125 4.31 4.20 -3.84
CA HIS A 125 4.13 5.51 -3.22
C HIS A 125 5.02 6.60 -3.85
N ILE A 126 6.24 6.25 -4.30
CA ILE A 126 7.10 7.17 -5.05
C ILE A 126 6.44 7.57 -6.37
N VAL A 127 5.95 6.59 -7.13
CA VAL A 127 5.27 6.83 -8.41
C VAL A 127 4.02 7.68 -8.23
N ILE A 128 3.22 7.41 -7.20
CA ILE A 128 2.03 8.21 -6.88
C ILE A 128 2.42 9.66 -6.55
N GLN A 129 3.48 9.88 -5.77
CA GLN A 129 3.91 11.24 -5.44
C GLN A 129 4.37 11.99 -6.69
N ALA A 130 5.19 11.37 -7.56
CA ALA A 130 5.60 11.96 -8.83
C ALA A 130 4.38 12.32 -9.70
N ARG A 131 3.43 11.40 -9.83
CA ARG A 131 2.17 11.63 -10.53
C ARG A 131 1.38 12.81 -9.95
N ASN A 132 1.27 12.90 -8.63
CA ASN A 132 0.55 13.98 -7.97
C ASN A 132 1.21 15.34 -8.21
N VAL A 133 2.55 15.42 -8.26
CA VAL A 133 3.29 16.64 -8.61
C VAL A 133 2.99 17.02 -10.04
N LEU A 134 3.08 16.09 -10.99
CA LEU A 134 2.76 16.35 -12.40
C LEU A 134 1.32 16.86 -12.57
N ASP A 135 0.35 16.25 -11.88
CA ASP A 135 -1.04 16.68 -11.96
C ASP A 135 -1.27 18.06 -11.34
N LYS A 136 -0.63 18.37 -10.22
CA LYS A 136 -0.66 19.73 -9.63
C LYS A 136 -0.09 20.77 -10.58
N THR A 137 1.05 20.49 -11.22
CA THR A 137 1.64 21.38 -12.23
C THR A 137 0.71 21.56 -13.41
N ARG A 138 0.15 20.47 -13.93
CA ARG A 138 -0.86 20.55 -14.99
C ARG A 138 -2.04 21.45 -14.61
N ILE A 139 -2.60 21.26 -13.40
CA ILE A 139 -3.72 22.03 -12.90
C ILE A 139 -3.36 23.53 -12.80
N SER A 140 -2.17 23.85 -12.32
CA SER A 140 -1.70 25.24 -12.22
C SER A 140 -1.60 25.92 -13.58
N LEU A 141 -1.22 25.18 -14.62
CA LEU A 141 -1.15 25.65 -16.01
C LEU A 141 -2.51 25.61 -16.73
N CYS A 142 -3.47 24.85 -16.23
CA CYS A 142 -4.79 24.67 -16.84
C CYS A 142 -5.72 25.84 -16.55
N LYS A 143 -5.28 27.07 -16.87
CA LYS A 143 -6.06 28.29 -16.76
C LYS A 143 -6.68 28.64 -18.12
N LYS A 144 -7.87 29.29 -18.14
CA LYS A 144 -8.57 29.63 -19.39
C LYS A 144 -7.74 30.50 -20.32
N ALA A 145 -6.84 31.33 -19.79
CA ALA A 145 -5.91 32.18 -20.55
C ALA A 145 -4.78 31.38 -21.25
N ASN A 146 -4.55 30.13 -20.88
CA ASN A 146 -3.52 29.29 -21.49
C ASN A 146 -4.00 28.76 -22.86
N PRO A 147 -3.26 28.95 -23.95
CA PRO A 147 -3.63 28.47 -25.30
C PRO A 147 -3.89 26.95 -25.30
N ASN A 148 -3.18 26.20 -24.48
CA ASN A 148 -3.27 24.73 -24.37
C ASN A 148 -4.32 24.26 -23.35
N TYR A 149 -5.13 25.15 -22.76
CA TYR A 149 -6.12 24.80 -21.73
C TYR A 149 -6.99 23.58 -22.10
N ARG A 150 -7.58 23.60 -23.30
CA ARG A 150 -8.46 22.49 -23.77
C ARG A 150 -7.68 21.17 -23.89
N LYS A 151 -6.44 21.22 -24.37
CA LYS A 151 -5.57 20.04 -24.53
C LYS A 151 -5.15 19.48 -23.18
N LEU A 152 -4.67 20.32 -22.27
CA LEU A 152 -4.29 19.93 -20.90
C LEU A 152 -5.46 19.34 -20.12
N LYS A 153 -6.68 19.83 -20.32
CA LYS A 153 -7.88 19.30 -19.69
C LYS A 153 -8.33 17.97 -20.30
N LYS A 154 -8.30 17.82 -21.62
CA LYS A 154 -8.82 16.65 -22.34
C LYS A 154 -7.84 15.48 -22.29
N TYR A 155 -6.55 15.74 -22.44
CA TYR A 155 -5.54 14.72 -22.65
C TYR A 155 -4.61 14.49 -21.44
N TRP A 156 -5.02 14.88 -20.26
CA TRP A 156 -4.19 14.82 -19.04
C TRP A 156 -3.66 13.40 -18.74
N LYS A 157 -4.40 12.34 -19.11
CA LYS A 157 -3.96 10.96 -18.91
C LYS A 157 -2.76 10.60 -19.79
N LEU A 158 -2.56 11.28 -20.92
CA LEU A 158 -1.42 11.03 -21.79
C LEU A 158 -0.11 11.49 -21.17
N ILE A 159 -0.14 12.55 -20.35
CA ILE A 159 1.03 13.06 -19.62
C ILE A 159 1.60 12.01 -18.66
N LEU A 160 0.79 11.05 -18.25
CA LEU A 160 1.14 9.99 -17.29
C LEU A 160 1.60 8.69 -17.98
N LYS A 161 1.56 8.62 -19.31
CA LYS A 161 2.01 7.47 -20.08
C LYS A 161 3.47 7.62 -20.46
N SER A 162 4.19 6.51 -20.52
CA SER A 162 5.51 6.50 -21.17
C SER A 162 5.35 6.65 -22.68
N GLU A 163 6.40 7.11 -23.36
CA GLU A 163 6.37 7.26 -24.82
C GLU A 163 6.06 5.95 -25.54
N ASN A 164 6.55 4.82 -25.02
CA ASN A 164 6.30 3.48 -25.55
C ASN A 164 4.85 3.02 -25.41
N ASP A 165 4.10 3.60 -24.45
CA ASP A 165 2.69 3.26 -24.21
C ASP A 165 1.73 4.16 -24.99
N LEU A 166 2.26 5.06 -25.82
CA LEU A 166 1.46 5.98 -26.63
C LEU A 166 1.11 5.33 -27.96
N GLU A 167 -0.18 5.20 -28.27
CA GLU A 167 -0.64 4.85 -29.60
C GLU A 167 -0.24 5.95 -30.61
N ARG A 168 -0.07 5.60 -31.91
CA ARG A 168 0.35 6.53 -32.99
C ARG A 168 -0.44 7.85 -33.02
N ASN A 169 -1.74 7.82 -32.76
CA ASN A 169 -2.58 9.01 -32.73
C ASN A 169 -2.34 9.89 -31.50
N HIS A 170 -1.86 9.31 -30.40
CA HIS A 170 -1.56 10.01 -29.17
C HIS A 170 -0.17 10.63 -29.16
N THR A 171 0.78 10.05 -29.88
CA THR A 171 2.17 10.57 -29.98
C THR A 171 2.20 11.97 -30.56
N LYS A 172 1.40 12.26 -31.62
CA LYS A 172 1.29 13.60 -32.20
C LYS A 172 0.76 14.62 -31.19
N ILE A 173 -0.21 14.25 -30.35
CA ILE A 173 -0.79 15.12 -29.32
C ILE A 173 0.22 15.34 -28.20
N TYR A 174 0.94 14.29 -27.81
CA TYR A 174 1.98 14.34 -26.79
C TYR A 174 3.11 15.29 -27.20
N CYS A 175 3.70 15.12 -28.39
CA CYS A 175 4.74 16.01 -28.91
C CYS A 175 4.29 17.47 -28.98
N HIS A 176 3.00 17.72 -29.31
CA HIS A 176 2.46 19.07 -29.38
C HIS A 176 2.13 19.72 -28.03
N LEU A 177 2.11 18.94 -26.94
CA LEU A 177 1.94 19.43 -25.57
C LEU A 177 3.26 19.80 -24.91
N PHE A 178 4.37 19.23 -25.37
CA PHE A 178 5.68 19.36 -24.75
C PHE A 178 6.72 20.07 -25.61
N ASN A 179 6.41 20.41 -26.87
CA ASN A 179 7.11 21.34 -27.74
C ASN A 179 6.33 22.67 -27.81
#